data_f19d24ed9f20d09f86e88f553863fc53
#
_entry.id   f19d24ed9f20d09f86e88f553863fc53
#
_cell.length_a   1.000
_cell.length_b   1.000
_cell.length_c   1.000
_cell.angle_alpha   90.00
_cell.angle_beta   90.00
_cell.angle_gamma   90.00
#
_symmetry.space_group_name_H-M   'P 1'
#
loop_
_entity.id
_entity.type
_entity.pdbx_description
1 polymer ?
#
loop_
_entity_poly.entity_id
_entity_poly.type
_entity_poly.pdbx_seq_one_letter_code
_entity_poly.pdbx_strand_id
1 'polypeptide(L)'
;MKKNIFDIIILGSGIAGISIAAELSKESSVCILEKERITSYHSTGRSFAFYLESYGNETIRKLTSASKDFLKKNSNLDNENSVLKTRGMLHIATEKQHKELENNYKKLTKINKNLNLLNSKE
;
A
#
# COMPACT_ATOMS: atom_id res chain seq x y z
N MET A 1 35.51 -1.72 23.42
CA MET A 1 34.38 -1.50 22.52
C MET A 1 33.12 -2.04 23.21
N LYS A 2 32.06 -1.24 23.40
CA LYS A 2 30.78 -1.74 23.88
C LYS A 2 30.21 -2.65 22.81
N LYS A 3 29.95 -3.93 23.12
CA LYS A 3 29.20 -4.84 22.23
C LYS A 3 27.75 -4.37 22.21
N ASN A 4 27.27 -3.94 21.06
CA ASN A 4 25.83 -3.76 20.86
C ASN A 4 25.22 -5.15 20.63
N ILE A 5 24.42 -5.60 21.55
CA ILE A 5 23.72 -6.90 21.48
C ILE A 5 22.25 -6.57 21.26
N PHE A 6 21.66 -7.19 20.25
CA PHE A 6 20.23 -7.10 19.90
C PHE A 6 19.62 -8.48 19.88
N ASP A 7 18.36 -8.59 20.28
CA ASP A 7 17.61 -9.85 20.22
C ASP A 7 17.31 -10.25 18.78
N ILE A 8 17.08 -9.25 17.91
CA ILE A 8 16.69 -9.44 16.51
C ILE A 8 17.47 -8.51 15.62
N ILE A 9 17.97 -9.05 14.52
CA ILE A 9 18.60 -8.27 13.43
C ILE A 9 17.76 -8.47 12.15
N ILE A 10 17.36 -7.36 11.54
CA ILE A 10 16.59 -7.32 10.29
C ILE A 10 17.51 -6.79 9.19
N LEU A 11 17.58 -7.49 8.08
CA LEU A 11 18.38 -7.09 6.92
C LEU A 11 17.50 -6.37 5.91
N GLY A 12 17.77 -5.08 5.71
CA GLY A 12 17.07 -4.20 4.78
C GLY A 12 15.99 -3.35 5.44
N SER A 13 15.96 -2.08 5.07
CA SER A 13 15.03 -1.05 5.57
C SER A 13 13.95 -0.67 4.54
N GLY A 14 13.53 -1.59 3.69
CA GLY A 14 12.32 -1.47 2.88
C GLY A 14 11.07 -1.63 3.72
N ILE A 15 9.87 -1.46 3.12
CA ILE A 15 8.60 -1.50 3.85
C ILE A 15 8.41 -2.78 4.68
N ALA A 16 8.84 -3.92 4.18
CA ALA A 16 8.75 -5.19 4.91
C ALA A 16 9.63 -5.19 6.17
N GLY A 17 10.92 -4.78 6.03
CA GLY A 17 11.85 -4.73 7.16
C GLY A 17 11.43 -3.73 8.23
N ILE A 18 11.00 -2.53 7.81
CA ILE A 18 10.54 -1.49 8.73
C ILE A 18 9.23 -1.91 9.43
N SER A 19 8.28 -2.52 8.72
CA SER A 19 7.01 -2.95 9.30
C SER A 19 7.22 -4.00 10.39
N ILE A 20 8.03 -5.03 10.11
CA ILE A 20 8.30 -6.07 11.09
C ILE A 20 9.13 -5.54 12.26
N ALA A 21 10.08 -4.62 12.01
CA ALA A 21 10.83 -3.97 13.08
C ALA A 21 9.92 -3.18 14.02
N ALA A 22 8.96 -2.43 13.48
CA ALA A 22 7.99 -1.67 14.27
C ALA A 22 7.13 -2.56 15.17
N GLU A 23 6.73 -3.74 14.69
CA GLU A 23 5.97 -4.70 15.51
C GLU A 23 6.84 -5.37 16.60
N LEU A 24 8.02 -5.88 16.21
CA LEU A 24 8.90 -6.61 17.13
C LEU A 24 9.57 -5.72 18.18
N SER A 25 9.81 -4.43 17.87
CA SER A 25 10.40 -3.49 18.82
C SER A 25 9.53 -3.16 20.04
N LYS A 26 8.27 -3.60 20.05
CA LYS A 26 7.38 -3.48 21.20
C LYS A 26 7.80 -4.39 22.36
N GLU A 27 8.46 -5.51 22.07
CA GLU A 27 8.78 -6.55 23.04
C GLU A 27 10.26 -6.99 23.01
N SER A 28 11.02 -6.56 22.02
CA SER A 28 12.41 -6.98 21.79
C SER A 28 13.29 -5.82 21.35
N SER A 29 14.59 -5.93 21.60
CA SER A 29 15.58 -5.03 21.04
C SER A 29 15.86 -5.40 19.59
N VAL A 30 15.57 -4.47 18.66
CA VAL A 30 15.68 -4.72 17.22
C VAL A 30 16.72 -3.81 16.58
N CYS A 31 17.55 -4.38 15.72
CA CYS A 31 18.48 -3.65 14.88
C CYS A 31 18.14 -3.86 13.41
N ILE A 32 18.07 -2.78 12.64
CA ILE A 32 17.94 -2.86 11.18
C ILE A 32 19.29 -2.56 10.55
N LEU A 33 19.76 -3.45 9.70
CA LEU A 33 20.96 -3.24 8.89
C LEU A 33 20.56 -2.92 7.46
N GLU A 34 20.96 -1.75 6.97
CA GLU A 34 20.72 -1.30 5.62
C GLU A 34 22.06 -1.10 4.89
N LYS A 35 22.16 -1.58 3.66
CA LYS A 35 23.34 -1.44 2.82
C LYS A 35 23.42 -0.04 2.20
N GLU A 36 22.29 0.52 1.84
CA GLU A 36 22.20 1.80 1.19
C GLU A 36 22.29 2.95 2.19
N ARG A 37 22.69 4.14 1.71
CA ARG A 37 22.79 5.33 2.56
C ARG A 37 21.44 5.89 2.99
N ILE A 38 20.39 5.53 2.26
CA ILE A 38 19.02 6.03 2.47
C ILE A 38 18.10 4.82 2.66
N THR A 39 17.24 4.86 3.66
CA THR A 39 16.20 3.85 3.86
C THR A 39 15.25 3.82 2.68
N SER A 40 14.69 2.65 2.39
CA SER A 40 13.71 2.45 1.31
C SER A 40 14.20 2.81 -0.10
N TYR A 41 15.49 2.79 -0.34
CA TYR A 41 16.12 3.24 -1.59
C TYR A 41 15.64 2.49 -2.85
N HIS A 42 15.33 1.20 -2.73
CA HIS A 42 14.92 0.37 -3.87
C HIS A 42 13.40 0.41 -4.10
N SER A 43 12.74 -0.75 -4.17
CA SER A 43 11.32 -0.89 -4.58
C SER A 43 10.36 -0.03 -3.76
N THR A 44 10.57 0.10 -2.48
CA THR A 44 9.70 0.89 -1.59
C THR A 44 9.72 2.37 -1.96
N GLY A 45 10.89 2.98 -2.09
CA GLY A 45 11.04 4.39 -2.41
C GLY A 45 10.75 4.75 -3.86
N ARG A 46 10.65 3.74 -4.75
CA ARG A 46 10.34 3.91 -6.17
C ARG A 46 8.90 3.52 -6.52
N SER A 47 8.11 3.17 -5.53
CA SER A 47 6.71 2.78 -5.70
C SER A 47 5.82 4.01 -5.86
N PHE A 48 4.80 3.93 -6.71
CA PHE A 48 3.70 4.89 -6.73
C PHE A 48 2.87 4.85 -5.45
N ALA A 49 2.99 3.80 -4.65
CA ALA A 49 2.36 3.60 -3.35
C ALA A 49 0.84 3.88 -3.35
N PHE A 50 0.14 3.39 -4.36
CA PHE A 50 -1.33 3.51 -4.39
C PHE A 50 -1.98 2.53 -3.42
N TYR A 51 -2.90 3.06 -2.59
CA TYR A 51 -3.87 2.24 -1.89
C TYR A 51 -5.07 2.01 -2.82
N LEU A 52 -5.25 0.77 -3.28
CA LEU A 52 -6.25 0.45 -4.29
C LEU A 52 -6.97 -0.87 -3.97
N GLU A 53 -8.20 -0.78 -3.45
CA GLU A 53 -9.00 -1.94 -3.06
C GLU A 53 -9.42 -2.83 -4.25
N SER A 54 -9.33 -2.31 -5.47
CA SER A 54 -9.65 -3.03 -6.70
C SER A 54 -8.47 -3.79 -7.30
N TYR A 55 -7.25 -3.60 -6.80
CA TYR A 55 -6.05 -4.16 -7.38
C TYR A 55 -5.81 -5.62 -6.97
N GLY A 56 -5.34 -6.41 -7.94
CA GLY A 56 -4.86 -7.76 -7.72
C GLY A 56 -5.99 -8.81 -7.62
N ASN A 57 -5.60 -10.00 -7.16
CA ASN A 57 -6.52 -11.12 -6.94
C ASN A 57 -7.35 -10.93 -5.65
N GLU A 58 -8.24 -11.86 -5.37
CA GLU A 58 -9.14 -11.78 -4.21
C GLU A 58 -8.39 -11.68 -2.87
N THR A 59 -7.30 -12.41 -2.72
CA THR A 59 -6.47 -12.40 -1.49
C THR A 59 -5.85 -11.03 -1.28
N ILE A 60 -5.24 -10.45 -2.31
CA ILE A 60 -4.65 -9.09 -2.24
C ILE A 60 -5.71 -8.06 -1.91
N ARG A 61 -6.88 -8.12 -2.53
CA ARG A 61 -8.00 -7.20 -2.25
C ARG A 61 -8.47 -7.30 -0.80
N LYS A 62 -8.60 -8.51 -0.26
CA LYS A 62 -8.96 -8.71 1.16
C LYS A 62 -7.91 -8.12 2.11
N LEU A 63 -6.63 -8.36 1.84
CA LEU A 63 -5.53 -7.77 2.63
C LEU A 63 -5.51 -6.25 2.54
N THR A 64 -5.69 -5.69 1.35
CA THR A 64 -5.77 -4.24 1.14
C THR A 64 -6.93 -3.64 1.93
N SER A 65 -8.13 -4.22 1.82
CA SER A 65 -9.30 -3.74 2.56
C SER A 65 -9.11 -3.84 4.07
N ALA A 66 -8.50 -4.93 4.56
CA ALA A 66 -8.21 -5.10 5.99
C ALA A 66 -7.19 -4.06 6.52
N SER A 67 -6.29 -3.56 5.67
CA SER A 67 -5.30 -2.55 6.04
C SER A 67 -5.87 -1.12 6.12
N LYS A 68 -7.11 -0.90 5.65
CA LYS A 68 -7.71 0.44 5.50
C LYS A 68 -7.77 1.24 6.81
N ASP A 69 -8.26 0.61 7.84
CA ASP A 69 -8.46 1.28 9.14
C ASP A 69 -7.12 1.61 9.81
N PHE A 70 -6.14 0.71 9.68
CA PHE A 70 -4.78 0.96 10.13
C PHE A 70 -4.17 2.18 9.41
N LEU A 71 -4.26 2.22 8.09
CA LEU A 71 -3.72 3.33 7.29
C LEU A 71 -4.45 4.65 7.59
N LYS A 72 -5.78 4.63 7.74
CA LYS A 72 -6.56 5.81 8.11
C LYS A 72 -6.23 6.33 9.50
N LYS A 73 -6.11 5.44 10.49
CA LYS A 73 -5.77 5.81 11.87
C LYS A 73 -4.40 6.50 11.96
N ASN A 74 -3.48 6.10 11.09
CA ASN A 74 -2.13 6.68 11.03
C ASN A 74 -2.03 7.84 10.01
N SER A 75 -3.16 8.27 9.43
CA SER A 75 -3.24 9.36 8.46
C SER A 75 -4.07 10.50 9.07
N ASN A 76 -3.42 11.58 9.48
CA ASN A 76 -4.12 12.83 9.70
C ASN A 76 -4.44 13.43 8.33
N LEU A 77 -5.70 13.32 7.90
CA LEU A 77 -6.16 13.74 6.56
C LEU A 77 -5.95 15.24 6.29
N ASP A 78 -5.81 16.03 7.32
CA ASP A 78 -5.63 17.49 7.26
C ASP A 78 -4.14 17.91 7.30
N ASN A 79 -3.20 16.96 7.34
CA ASN A 79 -1.78 17.25 7.47
C ASN A 79 -1.03 16.89 6.17
N GLU A 80 -0.07 17.72 5.76
CA GLU A 80 0.79 17.46 4.60
C GLU A 80 1.56 16.14 4.71
N ASN A 81 1.77 15.63 5.91
CA ASN A 81 2.43 14.36 6.21
C ASN A 81 1.48 13.17 6.31
N SER A 82 0.23 13.28 5.84
CA SER A 82 -0.69 12.15 5.84
C SER A 82 -0.17 10.97 5.02
N VAL A 83 -0.19 9.77 5.60
CA VAL A 83 0.21 8.53 4.93
C VAL A 83 -0.73 8.19 3.77
N LEU A 84 -2.00 8.57 3.87
CA LEU A 84 -3.03 8.28 2.87
C LEU A 84 -3.73 9.57 2.43
N LYS A 85 -3.65 9.88 1.12
CA LYS A 85 -4.38 11.01 0.50
C LYS A 85 -5.37 10.46 -0.51
N THR A 86 -6.63 10.92 -0.44
CA THR A 86 -7.66 10.51 -1.40
C THR A 86 -7.38 11.09 -2.78
N ARG A 87 -7.43 10.23 -3.79
CA ARG A 87 -7.31 10.60 -5.20
C ARG A 87 -8.33 9.82 -6.03
N GLY A 88 -8.81 10.42 -7.10
CA GLY A 88 -9.56 9.71 -8.12
C GLY A 88 -8.65 8.81 -8.96
N MET A 89 -9.23 7.73 -9.52
CA MET A 89 -8.56 6.86 -10.48
C MET A 89 -9.50 6.61 -11.66
N LEU A 90 -8.95 6.74 -12.86
CA LEU A 90 -9.66 6.43 -14.11
C LEU A 90 -9.09 5.13 -14.70
N HIS A 91 -9.97 4.15 -14.91
CA HIS A 91 -9.65 2.96 -15.69
C HIS A 91 -10.10 3.18 -17.13
N ILE A 92 -9.16 3.13 -18.06
CA ILE A 92 -9.44 3.25 -19.49
C ILE A 92 -9.36 1.90 -20.18
N ALA A 93 -10.18 1.71 -21.20
CA ALA A 93 -10.17 0.50 -22.02
C ALA A 93 -10.34 0.86 -23.50
N THR A 94 -9.74 0.08 -24.38
CA THR A 94 -10.00 0.10 -25.81
C THR A 94 -11.33 -0.57 -26.13
N GLU A 95 -11.87 -0.37 -27.34
CA GLU A 95 -13.09 -1.07 -27.79
C GLU A 95 -12.99 -2.59 -27.64
N LYS A 96 -11.83 -3.17 -27.93
CA LYS A 96 -11.60 -4.61 -27.77
C LYS A 96 -11.68 -5.08 -26.30
N GLN A 97 -11.45 -4.20 -25.36
CA GLN A 97 -11.46 -4.47 -23.92
C GLN A 97 -12.79 -4.07 -23.25
N HIS A 98 -13.74 -3.54 -24.01
CA HIS A 98 -15.02 -3.04 -23.47
C HIS A 98 -15.76 -4.07 -22.62
N LYS A 99 -15.89 -5.30 -23.11
CA LYS A 99 -16.54 -6.40 -22.39
C LYS A 99 -15.82 -6.74 -21.07
N GLU A 100 -14.51 -6.65 -21.06
CA GLU A 100 -13.69 -6.86 -19.85
C GLU A 100 -13.88 -5.73 -18.85
N LEU A 101 -13.91 -4.48 -19.32
CA LEU A 101 -14.18 -3.31 -18.49
C LEU A 101 -15.56 -3.42 -17.81
N GLU A 102 -16.62 -3.76 -18.56
CA GLU A 102 -17.96 -3.96 -17.99
C GLU A 102 -17.99 -5.08 -16.94
N ASN A 103 -17.33 -6.20 -17.22
CA ASN A 103 -17.25 -7.31 -16.26
C ASN A 103 -16.51 -6.91 -14.99
N ASN A 104 -15.43 -6.16 -15.12
CA ASN A 104 -14.68 -5.63 -13.99
C ASN A 104 -15.51 -4.61 -13.22
N TYR A 105 -16.20 -3.71 -13.89
CA TYR A 105 -17.13 -2.76 -13.26
C TYR A 105 -18.17 -3.50 -12.41
N LYS A 106 -18.87 -4.49 -12.95
CA LYS A 106 -19.87 -5.30 -12.21
C LYS A 106 -19.28 -6.01 -10.97
N LYS A 107 -18.03 -6.45 -11.04
CA LYS A 107 -17.35 -7.08 -9.90
C LYS A 107 -16.95 -6.04 -8.84
N LEU A 108 -16.44 -4.92 -9.28
CA LEU A 108 -15.88 -3.89 -8.40
C LEU A 108 -16.95 -3.05 -7.71
N THR A 109 -18.13 -2.84 -8.32
CA THR A 109 -19.28 -2.16 -7.70
C THR A 109 -19.80 -2.89 -6.47
N LYS A 110 -19.57 -4.20 -6.36
CA LYS A 110 -19.89 -4.98 -5.15
C LYS A 110 -19.00 -4.62 -3.96
N ILE A 111 -17.80 -4.10 -4.22
CA ILE A 111 -16.78 -3.78 -3.22
C ILE A 111 -16.77 -2.27 -2.95
N ASN A 112 -16.90 -1.47 -4.00
CA ASN A 112 -16.86 -0.01 -3.90
C ASN A 112 -18.06 0.60 -4.64
N LYS A 113 -18.96 1.24 -3.90
CA LYS A 113 -20.18 1.87 -4.41
C LYS A 113 -19.94 3.20 -5.14
N ASN A 114 -18.73 3.76 -5.02
CA ASN A 114 -18.37 5.07 -5.61
C ASN A 114 -17.73 4.94 -7.01
N LEU A 115 -17.98 3.83 -7.70
CA LEU A 115 -17.51 3.62 -9.06
C LEU A 115 -18.57 4.09 -10.06
N ASN A 116 -18.14 4.89 -11.03
CA ASN A 116 -18.97 5.34 -12.14
C ASN A 116 -18.43 4.76 -13.44
N LEU A 117 -19.32 4.29 -14.31
CA LEU A 117 -18.99 3.95 -15.68
C LEU A 117 -19.22 5.19 -16.52
N LEU A 118 -18.18 5.72 -17.11
CA LEU A 118 -18.20 6.91 -17.95
C LEU A 118 -18.26 6.49 -19.43
N ASN A 119 -18.91 7.28 -20.25
CA ASN A 119 -18.85 7.14 -21.69
C ASN A 119 -17.71 8.01 -22.27
N SER A 120 -17.37 7.85 -23.55
CA SER A 120 -16.25 8.55 -24.19
C SER A 120 -16.43 10.08 -24.33
N LYS A 121 -17.58 10.62 -23.94
CA LYS A 121 -17.87 12.06 -23.98
C LYS A 121 -17.85 12.70 -22.59
N GLU A 122 -17.81 11.88 -21.54
CA GLU A 122 -17.66 12.30 -20.14
C GLU A 122 -16.21 12.22 -19.71
#